data_9fb54998065ab06dc25d1e479892dc7e
#
_entry.id   9fb54998065ab06dc25d1e479892dc7e
#
_cell.length_a   1.000
_cell.length_b   1.000
_cell.length_c   1.000
_cell.angle_alpha   90.00
_cell.angle_beta   90.00
_cell.angle_gamma   90.00
#
_symmetry.space_group_name_H-M   'P 1'
#
loop_
_entity.id
_entity.type
_entity.pdbx_description
1 polymer ?
#
loop_
_entity_poly.entity_id
_entity_poly.type
_entity_poly.pdbx_seq_one_letter_code
_entity_poly.pdbx_strand_id
1 'polypeptide(L)'
;MEILKIENLKKIYHTKEREFLAVDNFSLNIDKGEFVAIVGPSGCGKSTILSILCGLEKKSEGKIKYNKNLKFGYMLQGDNLFEWRTIYKNCLLGLEIQNKLENKNYVDKLLKTYGLYDFKDSYPTELSGGMRQRVG
;
A
#
# COMPACT_ATOMS: atom_id res chain seq x y z
N MET A 1 -5.82 22.38 -0.35
CA MET A 1 -5.68 22.06 1.10
C MET A 1 -4.67 20.95 1.23
N GLU A 2 -3.50 21.27 1.79
CA GLU A 2 -2.39 20.32 1.97
C GLU A 2 -2.80 19.18 2.91
N ILE A 3 -2.58 17.95 2.46
CA ILE A 3 -2.89 16.73 3.22
C ILE A 3 -1.62 16.00 3.67
N LEU A 4 -0.52 16.18 2.96
CA LEU A 4 0.78 15.59 3.24
C LEU A 4 1.89 16.57 2.88
N LYS A 5 2.85 16.75 3.78
CA LYS A 5 4.08 17.51 3.53
C LYS A 5 5.29 16.73 3.98
N ILE A 6 6.25 16.58 3.08
CA ILE A 6 7.55 15.93 3.30
C ILE A 6 8.64 17.00 3.13
N GLU A 7 9.53 17.10 4.10
CA GLU A 7 10.64 18.04 4.09
C GLU A 7 11.96 17.29 4.35
N ASN A 8 12.87 17.32 3.38
CA ASN A 8 14.23 16.80 3.45
C ASN A 8 14.31 15.35 3.97
N LEU A 9 13.41 14.48 3.48
CA LEU A 9 13.35 13.08 3.88
C LEU A 9 14.64 12.38 3.50
N LYS A 10 15.23 11.67 4.47
CA LYS A 10 16.41 10.84 4.28
C LYS A 10 16.21 9.46 4.88
N LYS A 11 16.67 8.45 4.18
CA LYS A 11 16.68 7.07 4.67
C LYS A 11 18.02 6.43 4.39
N ILE A 12 18.68 6.00 5.45
CA ILE A 12 19.91 5.22 5.41
C ILE A 12 19.60 3.85 6.02
N TYR A 13 19.96 2.80 5.34
CA TYR A 13 19.97 1.44 5.86
C TYR A 13 21.38 1.08 6.34
N HIS A 14 21.46 0.62 7.57
CA HIS A 14 22.70 0.14 8.17
C HIS A 14 22.72 -1.40 8.10
N THR A 15 23.69 -1.96 7.40
CA THR A 15 23.97 -3.38 7.41
C THR A 15 25.27 -3.62 8.20
N LYS A 16 25.59 -4.88 8.51
CA LYS A 16 26.84 -5.20 9.20
C LYS A 16 28.09 -4.80 8.44
N GLU A 17 27.98 -4.69 7.11
CA GLU A 17 29.14 -4.47 6.22
C GLU A 17 29.20 -3.05 5.66
N ARG A 18 28.05 -2.38 5.52
CA ARG A 18 27.99 -1.05 4.89
C ARG A 18 26.72 -0.29 5.24
N GLU A 19 26.79 1.01 5.02
CA GLU A 19 25.63 1.88 4.98
C GLU A 19 25.13 2.04 3.53
N PHE A 20 23.83 2.06 3.34
CA PHE A 20 23.19 2.28 2.06
C PHE A 20 22.22 3.45 2.15
N LEU A 21 22.52 4.51 1.40
CA LEU A 21 21.65 5.68 1.28
C LEU A 21 20.54 5.37 0.26
N ALA A 22 19.33 5.13 0.76
CA ALA A 22 18.18 4.76 -0.07
C ALA A 22 17.36 5.98 -0.53
N VAL A 23 17.26 7.01 0.30
CA VAL A 23 16.57 8.27 -0.02
C VAL A 23 17.42 9.41 0.51
N ASP A 24 17.68 10.42 -0.32
CA ASP A 24 18.42 11.59 0.06
C ASP A 24 17.65 12.87 -0.29
N ASN A 25 17.42 13.69 0.75
CA ASN A 25 16.86 15.04 0.64
C ASN A 25 15.56 15.14 -0.19
N PHE A 26 14.65 14.15 -0.04
CA PHE A 26 13.38 14.13 -0.77
C PHE A 26 12.35 15.04 -0.10
N SER A 27 11.75 15.95 -0.87
CA SER A 27 10.69 16.84 -0.41
C SER A 27 9.51 16.80 -1.36
N LEU A 28 8.29 16.80 -0.81
CA LEU A 28 7.04 16.72 -1.58
C LEU A 28 5.88 17.28 -0.77
N ASN A 29 5.03 18.06 -1.41
CA ASN A 29 3.74 18.48 -0.85
C ASN A 29 2.61 17.88 -1.69
N ILE A 30 1.56 17.41 -1.04
CA ILE A 30 0.38 16.85 -1.71
C ILE A 30 -0.87 17.52 -1.18
N ASP A 31 -1.68 18.02 -2.09
CA ASP A 31 -2.99 18.58 -1.82
C ASP A 31 -4.12 17.54 -1.96
N LYS A 32 -5.25 17.82 -1.34
CA LYS A 32 -6.43 16.95 -1.42
C LYS A 32 -6.93 16.83 -2.87
N GLY A 33 -7.11 15.59 -3.32
CA GLY A 33 -7.59 15.27 -4.67
C GLY A 33 -6.49 15.26 -5.74
N GLU A 34 -5.24 15.45 -5.36
CA GLU A 34 -4.11 15.43 -6.28
C GLU A 34 -3.71 13.99 -6.62
N PHE A 35 -3.34 13.77 -7.87
CA PHE A 35 -2.71 12.54 -8.35
C PHE A 35 -1.21 12.79 -8.53
N VAL A 36 -0.39 12.07 -7.79
CA VAL A 36 1.07 12.25 -7.78
C VAL A 36 1.76 10.97 -8.26
N ALA A 37 2.69 11.09 -9.21
CA ALA A 37 3.53 10.00 -9.68
C ALA A 37 4.99 10.23 -9.27
N ILE A 38 5.60 9.25 -8.59
CA ILE A 38 7.03 9.23 -8.28
C ILE A 38 7.72 8.35 -9.32
N VAL A 39 8.55 8.96 -10.17
CA VAL A 39 9.22 8.31 -11.29
C VAL A 39 10.73 8.26 -11.04
N GLY A 40 11.37 7.20 -11.49
CA GLY A 40 12.82 7.02 -11.38
C GLY A 40 13.26 5.58 -11.64
N PRO A 41 14.57 5.33 -11.81
CA PRO A 41 15.11 4.00 -12.08
C PRO A 41 14.83 3.01 -10.94
N SER A 42 15.03 1.71 -11.22
CA SER A 42 14.94 0.68 -10.17
C SER A 42 15.98 0.95 -9.07
N GLY A 43 15.59 0.75 -7.82
CA GLY A 43 16.48 0.95 -6.67
C GLY A 43 16.67 2.41 -6.20
N CYS A 44 16.04 3.40 -6.84
CA CYS A 44 16.19 4.82 -6.44
C CYS A 44 15.35 5.26 -5.21
N GLY A 45 14.77 4.31 -4.47
CA GLY A 45 14.10 4.62 -3.19
C GLY A 45 12.59 4.87 -3.26
N LYS A 46 11.92 4.74 -4.42
CA LYS A 46 10.47 4.99 -4.55
C LYS A 46 9.63 4.17 -3.56
N SER A 47 9.84 2.86 -3.51
CA SER A 47 9.14 1.96 -2.58
C SER A 47 9.49 2.27 -1.12
N THR A 48 10.73 2.68 -0.85
CA THR A 48 11.17 3.12 0.48
C THR A 48 10.39 4.35 0.95
N ILE A 49 10.21 5.34 0.07
CA ILE A 49 9.42 6.54 0.37
C ILE A 49 7.98 6.13 0.72
N LEU A 50 7.33 5.31 -0.10
CA LEU A 50 5.96 4.84 0.14
C LEU A 50 5.85 4.06 1.45
N SER A 51 6.80 3.16 1.74
CA SER A 51 6.83 2.39 3.00
C SER A 51 6.97 3.29 4.22
N ILE A 52 7.78 4.36 4.13
CA ILE A 52 7.92 5.34 5.21
C ILE A 52 6.61 6.11 5.40
N LEU A 53 5.94 6.53 4.32
CA LEU A 53 4.66 7.25 4.38
C LEU A 53 3.56 6.41 5.02
N CYS A 54 3.55 5.11 4.78
CA CYS A 54 2.58 4.18 5.37
C CYS A 54 2.97 3.70 6.78
N GLY A 55 4.10 4.17 7.33
CA GLY A 55 4.56 3.80 8.67
C GLY A 55 5.16 2.39 8.79
N LEU A 56 5.41 1.72 7.66
CA LEU A 56 6.06 0.39 7.62
C LEU A 56 7.57 0.50 7.85
N GLU A 57 8.16 1.64 7.51
CA GLU A 57 9.57 1.94 7.68
C GLU A 57 9.78 3.25 8.45
N LYS A 58 10.84 3.31 9.25
CA LYS A 58 11.23 4.55 9.92
C LYS A 58 12.18 5.35 9.03
N LYS A 59 11.94 6.65 8.92
CA LYS A 59 12.89 7.58 8.29
C LYS A 59 14.15 7.72 9.14
N SER A 60 15.28 8.06 8.53
CA SER A 60 16.51 8.43 9.24
C SER A 60 16.50 9.90 9.65
N GLU A 61 16.15 10.78 8.70
CA GLU A 61 16.10 12.24 8.92
C GLU A 61 14.90 12.85 8.17
N GLY A 62 14.70 14.14 8.33
CA GLY A 62 13.64 14.92 7.68
C GLY A 62 12.35 14.97 8.50
N LYS A 63 11.32 15.61 7.95
CA LYS A 63 10.02 15.80 8.59
C LYS A 63 8.91 15.35 7.68
N ILE A 64 7.90 14.71 8.25
CA ILE A 64 6.67 14.36 7.56
C ILE A 64 5.51 14.86 8.39
N LYS A 65 4.63 15.64 7.79
CA LYS A 65 3.40 16.15 8.41
C LYS A 65 2.21 15.58 7.66
N TYR A 66 1.29 15.00 8.40
CA TYR A 66 0.02 14.47 7.90
C TYR A 66 -1.15 15.32 8.39
N ASN A 67 -2.16 15.46 7.58
CA ASN A 67 -3.46 15.89 8.09
C ASN A 67 -3.95 14.85 9.10
N LYS A 68 -4.48 15.28 10.25
CA LYS A 68 -4.88 14.41 11.38
C LYS A 68 -5.86 13.29 11.00
N ASN A 69 -6.63 13.48 9.94
CA ASN A 69 -7.64 12.52 9.48
C ASN A 69 -7.18 11.69 8.26
N LEU A 70 -5.91 11.78 7.86
CA LEU A 70 -5.40 11.04 6.71
C LEU A 70 -5.31 9.55 7.03
N LYS A 71 -5.93 8.73 6.17
CA LYS A 71 -5.82 7.27 6.20
C LYS A 71 -5.07 6.82 4.98
N PHE A 72 -4.18 5.86 5.15
CA PHE A 72 -3.42 5.27 4.07
C PHE A 72 -4.02 3.94 3.64
N GLY A 73 -4.19 3.75 2.33
CA GLY A 73 -4.26 2.44 1.72
C GLY A 73 -2.95 2.23 0.97
N TYR A 74 -2.29 1.10 1.19
CA TYR A 74 -1.02 0.79 0.55
C TYR A 74 -1.13 -0.51 -0.23
N MET A 75 -0.98 -0.41 -1.55
CA MET A 75 -0.88 -1.56 -2.43
C MET A 75 0.60 -1.88 -2.64
N LEU A 76 1.03 -3.04 -2.17
CA LEU A 76 2.38 -3.56 -2.39
C LEU A 76 2.58 -3.99 -3.85
N GLN A 77 3.83 -4.14 -4.25
CA GLN A 77 4.16 -4.77 -5.52
C GLN A 77 3.81 -6.27 -5.44
N GLY A 78 2.92 -6.72 -6.31
CA GLY A 78 2.35 -8.06 -6.25
C GLY A 78 0.96 -8.07 -5.63
N ASP A 79 0.31 -9.23 -5.64
CA ASP A 79 -1.05 -9.39 -5.12
C ASP A 79 -1.11 -9.54 -3.60
N ASN A 80 -0.04 -10.06 -2.98
CA ASN A 80 0.11 -10.26 -1.53
C ASN A 80 -1.06 -10.99 -0.87
N LEU A 81 -1.72 -11.88 -1.61
CA LEU A 81 -2.83 -12.68 -1.12
C LEU A 81 -2.35 -13.82 -0.23
N PHE A 82 -3.11 -14.13 0.80
CA PHE A 82 -2.88 -15.31 1.62
C PHE A 82 -3.37 -16.56 0.88
N GLU A 83 -2.46 -17.42 0.48
CA GLU A 83 -2.74 -18.64 -0.33
C GLU A 83 -3.67 -19.63 0.38
N TRP A 84 -3.73 -19.63 1.72
CA TRP A 84 -4.59 -20.49 2.53
C TRP A 84 -5.99 -19.90 2.79
N ARG A 85 -6.28 -18.72 2.24
CA ARG A 85 -7.58 -18.06 2.35
C ARG A 85 -8.25 -18.02 0.99
N THR A 86 -9.57 -18.20 0.95
CA THR A 86 -10.32 -17.94 -0.29
C THR A 86 -10.22 -16.48 -0.70
N ILE A 87 -10.53 -16.19 -1.95
CA ILE A 87 -10.56 -14.83 -2.49
C ILE A 87 -11.46 -13.94 -1.63
N TYR A 88 -12.64 -14.40 -1.29
CA TYR A 88 -13.56 -13.65 -0.44
C TYR A 88 -12.96 -13.31 0.95
N LYS A 89 -12.34 -14.30 1.59
CA LYS A 89 -11.68 -14.10 2.89
C LYS A 89 -10.47 -13.16 2.80
N ASN A 90 -9.73 -13.19 1.70
CA ASN A 90 -8.67 -12.22 1.46
C ASN A 90 -9.24 -10.79 1.39
N CYS A 91 -10.29 -10.56 0.60
CA CYS A 91 -10.95 -9.26 0.50
C CYS A 91 -11.57 -8.78 1.83
N LEU A 92 -12.04 -9.69 2.69
CA LEU A 92 -12.62 -9.33 3.99
C LEU A 92 -11.58 -9.01 5.06
N LEU A 93 -10.31 -9.33 4.87
CA LEU A 93 -9.27 -9.23 5.89
C LEU A 93 -9.22 -7.85 6.57
N GLY A 94 -9.27 -6.78 5.79
CA GLY A 94 -9.26 -5.42 6.31
C GLY A 94 -10.47 -5.10 7.18
N LEU A 95 -11.64 -5.65 6.84
CA LEU A 95 -12.85 -5.50 7.65
C LEU A 95 -12.81 -6.36 8.91
N GLU A 96 -12.24 -7.56 8.83
CA GLU A 96 -12.02 -8.43 10.00
C GLU A 96 -11.12 -7.75 11.04
N ILE A 97 -9.98 -7.20 10.61
CA ILE A 97 -9.03 -6.49 11.49
C ILE A 97 -9.67 -5.27 12.13
N GLN A 98 -10.56 -4.56 11.40
CA GLN A 98 -11.26 -3.38 11.90
C GLN A 98 -12.52 -3.69 12.69
N ASN A 99 -12.91 -4.98 12.83
CA ASN A 99 -14.18 -5.42 13.41
C ASN A 99 -15.42 -4.77 12.73
N LYS A 100 -15.42 -4.70 11.39
CA LYS A 100 -16.45 -4.06 10.57
C LYS A 100 -17.08 -5.01 9.56
N LEU A 101 -17.27 -6.27 9.92
CA LEU A 101 -17.84 -7.30 9.03
C LEU A 101 -19.30 -7.02 8.62
N GLU A 102 -20.00 -6.13 9.29
CA GLU A 102 -21.31 -5.64 8.85
C GLU A 102 -21.25 -4.99 7.45
N ASN A 103 -20.08 -4.51 7.04
CA ASN A 103 -19.87 -3.89 5.73
C ASN A 103 -19.50 -4.90 4.61
N LYS A 104 -19.62 -6.22 4.84
CA LYS A 104 -19.27 -7.26 3.85
C LYS A 104 -20.01 -7.11 2.51
N ASN A 105 -21.21 -6.56 2.50
CA ASN A 105 -21.99 -6.30 1.27
C ASN A 105 -21.24 -5.38 0.30
N TYR A 106 -20.36 -4.52 0.80
CA TYR A 106 -19.50 -3.69 -0.03
C TYR A 106 -18.47 -4.54 -0.81
N VAL A 107 -17.91 -5.55 -0.16
CA VAL A 107 -16.98 -6.50 -0.80
C VAL A 107 -17.68 -7.30 -1.89
N ASP A 108 -18.91 -7.79 -1.63
CA ASP A 108 -19.72 -8.47 -2.65
C ASP A 108 -19.94 -7.60 -3.89
N LYS A 109 -20.25 -6.32 -3.66
CA LYS A 109 -20.44 -5.35 -4.76
C LYS A 109 -19.14 -5.15 -5.55
N LEU A 110 -17.99 -5.01 -4.89
CA LEU A 110 -16.69 -4.86 -5.56
C LEU A 110 -16.37 -6.11 -6.38
N LEU A 111 -16.50 -7.30 -5.82
CA LEU A 111 -16.24 -8.55 -6.53
C LEU A 111 -17.11 -8.69 -7.80
N LYS A 112 -18.38 -8.30 -7.74
CA LYS A 112 -19.27 -8.25 -8.92
C LYS A 112 -18.79 -7.23 -9.94
N THR A 113 -18.44 -6.02 -9.48
CA THR A 113 -17.97 -4.93 -10.36
C THR A 113 -16.70 -5.32 -11.13
N TYR A 114 -15.79 -6.04 -10.48
CA TYR A 114 -14.52 -6.46 -11.09
C TYR A 114 -14.56 -7.85 -11.75
N GLY A 115 -15.75 -8.49 -11.83
CA GLY A 115 -15.93 -9.79 -12.48
C GLY A 115 -15.25 -10.93 -11.74
N LEU A 116 -15.18 -10.87 -10.41
CA LEU A 116 -14.52 -11.86 -9.55
C LEU A 116 -15.48 -12.59 -8.62
N TYR A 117 -16.76 -12.25 -8.66
CA TYR A 117 -17.74 -12.80 -7.72
C TYR A 117 -17.90 -14.33 -7.80
N ASP A 118 -17.84 -14.89 -9.02
CA ASP A 118 -17.94 -16.34 -9.24
C ASP A 118 -16.73 -17.12 -8.71
N PHE A 119 -15.61 -16.41 -8.47
CA PHE A 119 -14.36 -16.96 -7.94
C PHE A 119 -14.17 -16.68 -6.44
N LYS A 120 -15.18 -16.17 -5.76
CA LYS A 120 -15.06 -15.74 -4.36
C LYS A 120 -14.65 -16.86 -3.40
N ASP A 121 -15.05 -18.09 -3.69
CA ASP A 121 -14.77 -19.27 -2.89
C ASP A 121 -13.51 -20.03 -3.35
N SER A 122 -12.90 -19.62 -4.47
CA SER A 122 -11.62 -20.16 -4.95
C SER A 122 -10.44 -19.64 -4.12
N TYR A 123 -9.31 -20.34 -4.23
CA TYR A 123 -8.04 -19.94 -3.63
C TYR A 123 -7.18 -19.15 -4.64
N PRO A 124 -6.23 -18.32 -4.19
CA PRO A 124 -5.35 -17.53 -5.07
C PRO A 124 -4.64 -18.35 -6.15
N THR A 125 -4.24 -19.59 -5.84
CA THR A 125 -3.58 -20.52 -6.79
C THR A 125 -4.45 -20.91 -7.99
N GLU A 126 -5.75 -20.77 -7.88
CA GLU A 126 -6.72 -21.12 -8.93
C GLU A 126 -6.98 -19.94 -9.90
N LEU A 127 -6.47 -18.75 -9.59
CA LEU A 127 -6.70 -17.52 -10.36
C LEU A 127 -5.53 -17.22 -11.28
N SER A 128 -5.83 -16.57 -12.42
CA SER A 128 -4.80 -15.99 -13.27
C SER A 128 -4.10 -14.81 -12.58
N GLY A 129 -2.88 -14.48 -13.00
CA GLY A 129 -2.13 -13.35 -12.44
C GLY A 129 -2.89 -12.02 -12.47
N GLY A 130 -3.59 -11.73 -13.57
CA GLY A 130 -4.43 -10.53 -13.69
C GLY A 130 -5.67 -10.54 -12.79
N MET A 131 -6.23 -11.72 -12.50
CA MET A 131 -7.32 -11.85 -11.52
C MET A 131 -6.80 -11.63 -10.11
N ARG A 132 -5.65 -12.22 -9.76
CA ARG A 132 -4.99 -12.04 -8.46
C ARG A 132 -4.69 -10.56 -8.18
N GLN A 133 -4.15 -9.83 -9.17
CA GLN A 133 -3.89 -8.38 -9.04
C GLN A 133 -5.15 -7.54 -8.82
N ARG A 134 -6.31 -7.98 -9.36
CA ARG A 134 -7.58 -7.28 -9.13
C ARG A 134 -8.19 -7.56 -7.74
N VAL A 135 -7.75 -8.62 -7.09
CA VAL A 135 -8.17 -8.99 -5.72
C VAL A 135 -7.36 -8.19 -4.68
N GLY A 136 -6.03 -8.04 -4.88
CA GLY A 136 -5.13 -7.27 -4.00
C GLY A 136 -5.35 -5.79 -4.17
#